data_3210ec828bd1092555fc0a7da281a1c0
#
_entry.id   3210ec828bd1092555fc0a7da281a1c0
#
_cell.length_a   1.000
_cell.length_b   1.000
_cell.length_c   1.000
_cell.angle_alpha   90.00
_cell.angle_beta   90.00
_cell.angle_gamma   90.00
#
_symmetry.space_group_name_H-M   'P 1'
#
loop_
_entity.id
_entity.type
_entity.pdbx_description
1 polymer ?
#
loop_
_entity_poly.entity_id
_entity_poly.type
_entity_poly.pdbx_seq_one_letter_code
_entity_poly.pdbx_strand_id
1 'polypeptide(L)'
;MSELGYEFFMQECDSKGNILAGSEPKSLEVDFRGLRYSKIDGIETIGAPKNVYSESYADADRLRVYASKDVKHKETIVTLTLYFVGEDRFATLNAFNEYVKGGFHRYRDTARNKWFAFYIKDELKPAESMWYGSTPYLRMDYKLVNIFGRTFDVE
;
A
#
# COMPACT_ATOMS: atom_id res chain seq x y z
N MET A 1 -14.43 -11.69 -6.93
CA MET A 1 -13.72 -12.51 -5.93
C MET A 1 -12.66 -13.33 -6.64
N SER A 2 -11.43 -13.26 -6.17
CA SER A 2 -10.34 -14.09 -6.69
C SER A 2 -10.58 -15.55 -6.30
N GLU A 3 -10.31 -16.47 -7.23
CA GLU A 3 -10.46 -17.90 -6.98
C GLU A 3 -9.57 -18.41 -5.82
N LEU A 4 -8.51 -17.67 -5.53
CA LEU A 4 -7.59 -18.01 -4.45
C LEU A 4 -8.02 -17.44 -3.10
N GLY A 5 -9.16 -16.76 -3.04
CA GLY A 5 -9.66 -16.14 -1.82
C GLY A 5 -8.90 -14.88 -1.41
N TYR A 6 -8.06 -14.35 -2.27
CA TYR A 6 -7.34 -13.12 -2.01
C TYR A 6 -8.12 -11.94 -2.58
N GLU A 7 -8.64 -11.14 -1.71
CA GLU A 7 -9.28 -9.89 -2.09
C GLU A 7 -8.47 -8.73 -1.53
N PHE A 8 -8.16 -7.79 -2.40
CA PHE A 8 -7.41 -6.59 -2.05
C PHE A 8 -8.33 -5.40 -2.20
N PHE A 9 -8.50 -4.69 -1.12
CA PHE A 9 -9.42 -3.55 -1.07
C PHE A 9 -8.66 -2.27 -0.82
N MET A 10 -9.09 -1.20 -1.46
CA MET A 10 -8.65 0.15 -1.16
C MET A 10 -9.85 0.99 -0.78
N GLN A 11 -9.65 1.92 0.14
CA GLN A 11 -10.69 2.86 0.56
C GLN A 11 -10.05 4.19 0.91
N GLU A 12 -10.70 5.28 0.50
CA GLU A 12 -10.21 6.62 0.79
C GLU A 12 -10.16 6.87 2.30
N CYS A 13 -9.08 7.47 2.75
CA CYS A 13 -8.89 7.82 4.15
C CYS A 13 -8.23 9.19 4.27
N ASP A 14 -8.15 9.69 5.52
CA ASP A 14 -7.43 10.92 5.81
C ASP A 14 -5.95 10.63 6.12
N SER A 15 -5.18 11.67 6.42
CA SER A 15 -3.75 11.54 6.73
C SER A 15 -3.47 10.79 8.03
N LYS A 16 -4.48 10.54 8.83
CA LYS A 16 -4.39 9.75 10.07
C LYS A 16 -4.84 8.31 9.88
N GLY A 17 -5.22 7.94 8.66
CA GLY A 17 -5.69 6.59 8.34
C GLY A 17 -7.15 6.32 8.67
N ASN A 18 -7.90 7.34 9.04
CA ASN A 18 -9.33 7.18 9.32
C ASN A 18 -10.11 7.18 8.01
N ILE A 19 -11.04 6.25 7.87
CA ILE A 19 -11.87 6.13 6.67
C ILE A 19 -12.72 7.39 6.52
N LEU A 20 -12.72 7.95 5.31
CA LEU A 20 -13.51 9.14 5.01
C LEU A 20 -14.99 8.78 4.95
N ALA A 21 -15.83 9.63 5.54
CA ALA A 21 -17.28 9.47 5.50
C ALA A 21 -17.77 9.51 4.05
N GLY A 22 -18.63 8.57 3.69
CA GLY A 22 -19.18 8.49 2.35
C GLY A 22 -18.29 7.74 1.34
N SER A 23 -17.06 7.35 1.73
CA SER A 23 -16.22 6.55 0.86
C SER A 23 -16.64 5.09 0.90
N GLU A 24 -16.45 4.39 -0.23
CA GLU A 24 -16.75 2.97 -0.33
C GLU A 24 -15.46 2.19 -0.57
N PRO A 25 -15.33 0.99 0.04
CA PRO A 25 -14.19 0.14 -0.27
C PRO A 25 -14.28 -0.35 -1.71
N LYS A 26 -13.16 -0.29 -2.43
CA LYS A 26 -13.08 -0.78 -3.80
C LYS A 26 -12.21 -2.02 -3.85
N SER A 27 -12.79 -3.10 -4.39
CA SER A 27 -12.04 -4.32 -4.66
C SER A 27 -11.23 -4.12 -5.94
N LEU A 28 -9.92 -4.39 -5.87
CA LEU A 28 -9.04 -4.12 -7.01
C LEU A 28 -9.42 -4.93 -8.26
N GLU A 29 -9.79 -6.18 -8.10
CA GLU A 29 -10.10 -7.04 -9.24
C GLU A 29 -11.55 -6.97 -9.71
N VAL A 30 -12.45 -6.49 -8.86
CA VAL A 30 -13.88 -6.41 -9.17
C VAL A 30 -14.26 -5.04 -9.70
N ASP A 31 -13.86 -3.98 -8.99
CA ASP A 31 -14.23 -2.60 -9.35
C ASP A 31 -13.40 -2.03 -10.50
N PHE A 32 -12.22 -2.59 -10.74
CA PHE A 32 -11.37 -2.22 -11.85
C PHE A 32 -11.26 -3.40 -12.81
N ARG A 33 -12.13 -3.41 -13.79
CA ARG A 33 -12.23 -4.52 -14.74
C ARG A 33 -10.94 -4.71 -15.53
N GLY A 34 -10.40 -5.92 -15.51
CA GLY A 34 -9.14 -6.25 -16.19
C GLY A 34 -7.90 -6.02 -15.36
N LEU A 35 -8.04 -5.47 -14.16
CA LEU A 35 -6.93 -5.34 -13.22
C LEU A 35 -6.66 -6.70 -12.58
N ARG A 36 -5.38 -7.09 -12.51
CA ARG A 36 -4.96 -8.34 -11.89
C ARG A 36 -3.83 -8.07 -10.91
N TYR A 37 -3.97 -8.58 -9.71
CA TYR A 37 -2.93 -8.52 -8.69
C TYR A 37 -1.80 -9.47 -9.05
N SER A 38 -0.57 -9.01 -8.95
CA SER A 38 0.61 -9.84 -9.16
C SER A 38 1.35 -10.10 -7.85
N LYS A 39 1.87 -9.04 -7.24
CA LYS A 39 2.61 -9.17 -5.99
C LYS A 39 2.64 -7.86 -5.23
N ILE A 40 2.95 -7.96 -3.95
CA ILE A 40 3.19 -6.82 -3.08
C ILE A 40 4.47 -7.09 -2.27
N ASP A 41 5.41 -6.17 -2.37
CA ASP A 41 6.72 -6.29 -1.70
C ASP A 41 6.86 -5.20 -0.64
N GLY A 42 7.36 -5.61 0.52
CA GLY A 42 7.65 -4.66 1.60
C GLY A 42 6.49 -4.35 2.54
N ILE A 43 5.36 -5.02 2.39
CA ILE A 43 4.20 -4.82 3.28
C ILE A 43 4.52 -5.16 4.74
N GLU A 44 5.42 -6.12 4.94
CA GLU A 44 5.81 -6.58 6.28
C GLU A 44 6.96 -5.77 6.88
N THR A 45 7.50 -4.81 6.14
CA THR A 45 8.58 -3.96 6.61
C THR A 45 8.07 -3.02 7.69
N ILE A 46 8.79 -2.97 8.79
CA ILE A 46 8.51 -2.04 9.89
C ILE A 46 9.57 -0.95 9.85
N GLY A 47 9.13 0.30 9.74
CA GLY A 47 10.05 1.44 9.68
C GLY A 47 10.78 1.65 11.00
N ALA A 48 11.91 2.36 10.95
CA ALA A 48 12.67 2.70 12.14
C ALA A 48 11.84 3.55 13.10
N PRO A 49 12.01 3.40 14.42
CA PRO A 49 11.27 4.19 15.39
C PRO A 49 11.56 5.69 15.27
N LYS A 50 10.52 6.52 15.37
CA LYS A 50 10.64 7.98 15.34
C LYS A 50 10.86 8.58 16.71
N ASN A 51 10.20 8.00 17.73
CA ASN A 51 10.08 8.59 19.06
C ASN A 51 10.93 7.85 20.10
N VAL A 52 12.07 7.32 19.68
CA VAL A 52 12.98 6.64 20.58
C VAL A 52 14.10 7.61 20.94
N TYR A 53 14.26 7.83 22.23
CA TYR A 53 15.34 8.61 22.79
C TYR A 53 16.29 7.66 23.50
N SER A 54 17.56 7.74 23.18
CA SER A 54 18.58 6.93 23.84
C SER A 54 19.61 7.83 24.49
N GLU A 55 20.06 7.45 25.68
CA GLU A 55 21.02 8.22 26.47
C GLU A 55 22.06 7.30 27.05
N SER A 56 23.31 7.72 26.91
CA SER A 56 24.43 6.98 27.46
C SER A 56 25.10 7.82 28.55
N TYR A 57 25.24 7.24 29.72
CA TYR A 57 25.90 7.90 30.87
C TYR A 57 27.32 7.39 31.03
N ALA A 58 28.24 8.30 31.33
CA ALA A 58 29.66 7.97 31.46
C ALA A 58 29.95 6.93 32.56
N ASP A 59 29.12 6.90 33.59
CA ASP A 59 29.24 5.98 34.73
C ASP A 59 28.26 4.79 34.66
N ALA A 60 27.56 4.62 33.56
CA ALA A 60 26.62 3.54 33.38
C ALA A 60 27.17 2.53 32.35
N ASP A 61 27.03 1.26 32.68
CA ASP A 61 27.48 0.17 31.80
C ASP A 61 26.52 -0.14 30.66
N ARG A 62 25.41 0.57 30.57
CA ARG A 62 24.39 0.31 29.57
C ARG A 62 23.74 1.57 29.02
N LEU A 63 23.34 1.48 27.80
CA LEU A 63 22.57 2.52 27.14
C LEU A 63 21.14 2.51 27.68
N ARG A 64 20.63 3.69 28.06
CA ARG A 64 19.20 3.83 28.37
C ARG A 64 18.43 4.23 27.12
N VAL A 65 17.37 3.49 26.84
CA VAL A 65 16.50 3.75 25.71
C VAL A 65 15.12 4.11 26.24
N TYR A 66 14.64 5.28 25.84
CA TYR A 66 13.31 5.75 26.20
C TYR A 66 12.44 5.70 24.96
N ALA A 67 11.37 4.89 25.02
CA ALA A 67 10.37 4.83 23.98
C ALA A 67 9.00 5.00 24.62
N SER A 68 8.12 5.73 23.96
CA SER A 68 6.74 5.81 24.41
C SER A 68 6.05 4.45 24.17
N LYS A 69 4.98 4.20 24.92
CA LYS A 69 4.16 2.99 24.74
C LYS A 69 3.69 2.82 23.31
N ASP A 70 3.41 3.94 22.63
CA ASP A 70 2.96 3.99 21.25
C ASP A 70 4.11 4.43 20.35
N VAL A 71 5.06 3.52 20.14
CA VAL A 71 6.19 3.80 19.26
C VAL A 71 5.69 4.02 17.85
N LYS A 72 6.02 5.20 17.30
CA LYS A 72 5.72 5.53 15.92
C LYS A 72 6.89 5.18 15.03
N HIS A 73 6.60 4.72 13.85
CA HIS A 73 7.59 4.27 12.89
C HIS A 73 7.72 5.25 11.71
N LYS A 74 8.92 5.30 11.16
CA LYS A 74 9.17 6.07 9.94
C LYS A 74 8.44 5.44 8.77
N GLU A 75 8.09 6.25 7.79
CA GLU A 75 7.48 5.79 6.56
C GLU A 75 8.30 4.71 5.89
N THR A 76 7.61 3.74 5.30
CA THR A 76 8.24 2.71 4.47
C THR A 76 7.62 2.72 3.09
N ILE A 77 8.29 2.10 2.13
CA ILE A 77 7.78 2.00 0.76
C ILE A 77 7.34 0.56 0.51
N VAL A 78 6.10 0.43 0.08
CA VAL A 78 5.52 -0.85 -0.33
C VAL A 78 5.36 -0.80 -1.84
N THR A 79 5.89 -1.80 -2.54
CA THR A 79 5.76 -1.88 -4.00
C THR A 79 4.66 -2.86 -4.36
N LEU A 80 3.63 -2.34 -5.02
CA LEU A 80 2.50 -3.13 -5.50
C LEU A 80 2.59 -3.28 -7.01
N THR A 81 2.70 -4.50 -7.50
CA THR A 81 2.75 -4.79 -8.93
C THR A 81 1.39 -5.28 -9.41
N LEU A 82 0.84 -4.60 -10.39
CA LEU A 82 -0.45 -4.92 -10.98
C LEU A 82 -0.32 -5.11 -12.48
N TYR A 83 -1.18 -5.97 -13.02
CA TYR A 83 -1.34 -6.15 -14.46
C TYR A 83 -2.71 -5.66 -14.88
N PHE A 84 -2.75 -5.04 -16.05
CA PHE A 84 -4.01 -4.62 -16.69
C PHE A 84 -4.14 -5.37 -17.99
N VAL A 85 -5.19 -6.18 -18.12
CA VAL A 85 -5.39 -7.05 -19.27
C VAL A 85 -6.69 -6.73 -19.99
N GLY A 86 -6.74 -7.04 -21.29
CA GLY A 86 -7.94 -6.87 -22.09
C GLY A 86 -7.90 -5.63 -22.97
N GLU A 87 -8.98 -5.43 -23.70
CA GLU A 87 -9.09 -4.30 -24.64
C GLU A 87 -9.14 -2.97 -23.92
N ASP A 88 -9.74 -2.94 -22.73
CA ASP A 88 -9.90 -1.73 -21.91
C ASP A 88 -8.75 -1.48 -20.95
N ARG A 89 -7.61 -2.14 -21.15
CA ARG A 89 -6.49 -2.05 -20.21
C ARG A 89 -5.98 -0.63 -19.96
N PHE A 90 -5.95 0.20 -20.99
CA PHE A 90 -5.52 1.59 -20.83
C PHE A 90 -6.55 2.45 -20.10
N ALA A 91 -7.83 2.23 -20.38
CA ALA A 91 -8.90 2.94 -19.67
C ALA A 91 -8.92 2.56 -18.20
N THR A 92 -8.75 1.29 -17.89
CA THR A 92 -8.70 0.79 -16.51
C THR A 92 -7.45 1.33 -15.78
N LEU A 93 -6.30 1.36 -16.46
CA LEU A 93 -5.08 1.92 -15.92
C LEU A 93 -5.28 3.39 -15.55
N ASN A 94 -5.86 4.19 -16.42
CA ASN A 94 -6.11 5.60 -16.17
C ASN A 94 -7.07 5.81 -15.00
N ALA A 95 -8.15 5.02 -14.96
CA ALA A 95 -9.12 5.11 -13.86
C ALA A 95 -8.49 4.76 -12.52
N PHE A 96 -7.67 3.71 -12.47
CA PHE A 96 -6.97 3.31 -11.25
C PHE A 96 -5.95 4.34 -10.82
N ASN A 97 -5.16 4.88 -11.76
CA ASN A 97 -4.16 5.90 -11.46
C ASN A 97 -4.81 7.16 -10.89
N GLU A 98 -5.92 7.62 -11.44
CA GLU A 98 -6.64 8.77 -10.90
C GLU A 98 -7.17 8.49 -9.50
N TYR A 99 -7.65 7.27 -9.27
CA TYR A 99 -8.15 6.89 -7.95
C TYR A 99 -7.05 6.95 -6.90
N VAL A 100 -5.89 6.31 -7.16
CA VAL A 100 -4.83 6.21 -6.15
C VAL A 100 -4.04 7.51 -5.97
N LYS A 101 -4.03 8.38 -6.96
CA LYS A 101 -3.37 9.69 -6.83
C LYS A 101 -4.20 10.71 -6.06
N GLY A 102 -5.46 10.42 -5.81
CA GLY A 102 -6.42 11.36 -5.24
C GLY A 102 -6.36 11.55 -3.73
N GLY A 103 -5.23 11.31 -3.10
CA GLY A 103 -5.08 11.52 -1.66
C GLY A 103 -4.57 10.28 -0.94
N PHE A 104 -5.05 10.10 0.30
CA PHE A 104 -4.66 8.97 1.12
C PHE A 104 -5.66 7.84 0.98
N HIS A 105 -5.15 6.59 1.00
CA HIS A 105 -5.97 5.39 0.90
C HIS A 105 -5.51 4.35 1.90
N ARG A 106 -6.45 3.55 2.37
CA ARG A 106 -6.14 2.35 3.15
C ARG A 106 -6.09 1.18 2.19
N TYR A 107 -5.05 0.37 2.32
CA TYR A 107 -4.94 -0.90 1.62
C TYR A 107 -5.22 -2.02 2.61
N ARG A 108 -6.20 -2.85 2.29
CA ARG A 108 -6.56 -4.00 3.11
C ARG A 108 -6.20 -5.28 2.39
N ASP A 109 -5.41 -6.11 3.05
CA ASP A 109 -5.00 -7.42 2.57
C ASP A 109 -5.77 -8.47 3.37
N THR A 110 -6.74 -9.13 2.74
CA THR A 110 -7.56 -10.13 3.42
C THR A 110 -6.81 -11.41 3.70
N ALA A 111 -5.80 -11.75 2.90
CA ALA A 111 -4.99 -12.94 3.13
C ALA A 111 -4.20 -12.83 4.44
N ARG A 112 -3.63 -11.65 4.72
CA ARG A 112 -2.89 -11.39 5.95
C ARG A 112 -3.77 -10.85 7.08
N ASN A 113 -4.99 -10.45 6.75
CA ASN A 113 -5.91 -9.76 7.67
C ASN A 113 -5.30 -8.49 8.26
N LYS A 114 -4.60 -7.75 7.42
CA LYS A 114 -3.87 -6.53 7.78
C LYS A 114 -4.25 -5.38 6.88
N TRP A 115 -4.09 -4.16 7.36
CA TRP A 115 -4.27 -2.96 6.55
C TRP A 115 -3.16 -1.95 6.83
N PHE A 116 -2.93 -1.07 5.89
CA PHE A 116 -2.06 0.09 6.08
C PHE A 116 -2.60 1.27 5.28
N ALA A 117 -2.22 2.47 5.68
CA ALA A 117 -2.59 3.68 4.97
C ALA A 117 -1.41 4.19 4.16
N PHE A 118 -1.67 4.66 2.95
CA PHE A 118 -0.63 5.06 2.03
C PHE A 118 -1.03 6.29 1.21
N TYR A 119 -0.03 6.88 0.58
CA TYR A 119 -0.20 7.85 -0.49
C TYR A 119 0.90 7.61 -1.54
N ILE A 120 0.72 8.18 -2.71
CA ILE A 120 1.73 8.08 -3.77
C ILE A 120 2.46 9.41 -3.86
N LYS A 121 3.75 9.38 -3.53
CA LYS A 121 4.59 10.57 -3.46
C LYS A 121 5.19 10.91 -4.83
N ASP A 122 5.69 9.92 -5.53
CA ASP A 122 6.37 10.10 -6.80
C ASP A 122 5.40 10.11 -7.97
N GLU A 123 5.86 10.59 -9.12
CA GLU A 123 5.07 10.50 -10.34
C GLU A 123 4.83 9.04 -10.72
N LEU A 124 3.71 8.79 -11.36
CA LEU A 124 3.42 7.45 -11.88
C LEU A 124 4.06 7.33 -13.26
N LYS A 125 5.02 6.41 -13.37
CA LYS A 125 5.72 6.16 -14.63
C LYS A 125 4.80 5.44 -15.61
N PRO A 126 5.06 5.59 -16.92
CA PRO A 126 4.30 4.82 -17.91
C PRO A 126 4.37 3.32 -17.65
N ALA A 127 3.25 2.63 -17.86
CA ALA A 127 3.19 1.19 -17.74
C ALA A 127 3.97 0.52 -18.86
N GLU A 128 4.56 -0.63 -18.55
CA GLU A 128 5.20 -1.46 -19.57
C GLU A 128 4.14 -2.21 -20.35
N SER A 129 4.17 -2.09 -21.70
CA SER A 129 3.28 -2.83 -22.57
C SER A 129 3.96 -4.14 -22.96
N MET A 130 3.29 -5.26 -22.67
CA MET A 130 3.87 -6.59 -22.83
C MET A 130 2.87 -7.54 -23.49
N TRP A 131 3.34 -8.67 -23.96
CA TRP A 131 2.53 -9.71 -24.57
C TRP A 131 2.80 -11.06 -23.90
N TYR A 132 1.71 -11.78 -23.62
CA TYR A 132 1.80 -13.18 -23.21
C TYR A 132 1.03 -14.00 -24.26
N GLY A 133 1.78 -14.65 -25.16
CA GLY A 133 1.15 -15.27 -26.33
C GLY A 133 0.49 -14.21 -27.21
N SER A 134 -0.81 -14.31 -27.42
CA SER A 134 -1.62 -13.34 -28.17
C SER A 134 -2.34 -12.33 -27.26
N THR A 135 -2.12 -12.40 -25.96
CA THR A 135 -2.80 -11.54 -24.99
C THR A 135 -1.93 -10.33 -24.62
N PRO A 136 -2.33 -9.10 -24.96
CA PRO A 136 -1.62 -7.91 -24.53
C PRO A 136 -1.96 -7.58 -23.10
N TYR A 137 -0.97 -7.08 -22.34
CA TYR A 137 -1.20 -6.61 -20.98
C TYR A 137 -0.24 -5.48 -20.65
N LEU A 138 -0.63 -4.70 -19.62
CA LEU A 138 0.21 -3.63 -19.07
C LEU A 138 0.68 -4.05 -17.68
N ARG A 139 1.95 -3.82 -17.41
CA ARG A 139 2.51 -4.02 -16.08
C ARG A 139 2.81 -2.67 -15.45
N MET A 140 2.39 -2.49 -14.21
CA MET A 140 2.63 -1.27 -13.47
C MET A 140 3.09 -1.57 -12.06
N ASP A 141 4.16 -0.91 -11.64
CA ASP A 141 4.65 -0.98 -10.27
C ASP A 141 4.29 0.33 -9.57
N TYR A 142 3.57 0.23 -8.46
CA TYR A 142 3.17 1.37 -7.65
C TYR A 142 3.99 1.40 -6.37
N LYS A 143 4.64 2.53 -6.12
CA LYS A 143 5.35 2.76 -4.86
C LYS A 143 4.42 3.45 -3.89
N LEU A 144 3.92 2.70 -2.94
CA LEU A 144 3.00 3.18 -1.93
C LEU A 144 3.78 3.57 -0.70
N VAL A 145 3.68 4.83 -0.29
CA VAL A 145 4.34 5.29 0.93
C VAL A 145 3.44 4.96 2.10
N ASN A 146 3.84 3.94 2.87
CA ASN A 146 3.12 3.53 4.08
C ASN A 146 3.39 4.57 5.17
N ILE A 147 2.40 5.40 5.45
CA ILE A 147 2.56 6.58 6.31
C ILE A 147 2.87 6.24 7.78
N PHE A 148 2.45 5.06 8.23
CA PHE A 148 2.71 4.64 9.61
C PHE A 148 3.91 3.71 9.73
N GLY A 149 4.51 3.29 8.60
CA GLY A 149 5.65 2.39 8.60
C GLY A 149 5.37 1.01 9.16
N ARG A 150 4.10 0.61 9.25
CA ARG A 150 3.68 -0.69 9.75
C ARG A 150 2.28 -1.02 9.28
N THR A 151 1.89 -2.27 9.46
CA THR A 151 0.51 -2.73 9.21
C THR A 151 -0.25 -2.87 10.52
N PHE A 152 -1.57 -2.87 10.42
CA PHE A 152 -2.47 -3.00 11.56
C PHE A 152 -3.44 -4.16 11.32
N ASP A 153 -3.92 -4.76 12.41
CA ASP A 153 -4.94 -5.80 12.31
C ASP A 153 -6.26 -5.21 11.84
N VAL A 154 -6.97 -5.97 11.00
CA VAL A 154 -8.31 -5.59 10.58
C VAL A 154 -9.27 -5.78 11.76
N GLU A 155 -10.04 -4.75 12.04
CA GLU A 155 -11.03 -4.76 13.12
C GLU A 155 -12.26 -5.59 12.76
#